data_0c88812b172c1f1a247c440f9a392ff7
#
_entry.id   0c88812b172c1f1a247c440f9a392ff7
#
_cell.length_a   1.000
_cell.length_b   1.000
_cell.length_c   1.000
_cell.angle_alpha   90.00
_cell.angle_beta   90.00
_cell.angle_gamma   90.00
#
_symmetry.space_group_name_H-M   'P 1'
#
loop_
_entity.id
_entity.type
_entity.pdbx_description
1 polymer ?
#
loop_
_entity_poly.entity_id
_entity_poly.type
_entity_poly.pdbx_seq_one_letter_code
_entity_poly.pdbx_strand_id
1 'polypeptide(L)'
;LPPKGNLVLAQQLLMSLNALTPDHDAHALSGSITAEGSRIAQLPCHPRIAKMIISSDSPSSQALACDIAALLEEKDPMGENEDSDMTLRLSLLRSARCKKNLGRWNRIAQIAQEYRKMLRIREDNEPIDAEEVGHLIALAYPERIAHATDHAGNFKMSNGNTIFIDPSDSMAANEWLAIASLNLSSASSSNPAQGRKGKVFLSAPVNWKDLPVQTCENISWDSKALAVKMQQETRIGALVID
;
A
#
# COMPACT_ATOMS: atom_id res chain seq x y z
N LEU A 1 -8.07 -28.48 4.97
CA LEU A 1 -6.88 -27.76 4.50
C LEU A 1 -7.30 -26.80 3.38
N PRO A 2 -6.77 -25.57 3.33
CA PRO A 2 -7.06 -24.65 2.25
C PRO A 2 -6.54 -25.19 0.90
N PRO A 3 -7.11 -24.74 -0.23
CA PRO A 3 -6.63 -25.14 -1.55
C PRO A 3 -5.15 -24.85 -1.73
N LYS A 4 -4.40 -25.73 -2.39
CA LYS A 4 -2.94 -25.59 -2.59
C LYS A 4 -2.56 -24.23 -3.21
N GLY A 5 -3.34 -23.74 -4.18
CA GLY A 5 -3.10 -22.43 -4.80
C GLY A 5 -3.14 -21.26 -3.80
N ASN A 6 -4.08 -21.29 -2.87
CA ASN A 6 -4.18 -20.25 -1.83
C ASN A 6 -3.02 -20.30 -0.85
N LEU A 7 -2.50 -21.50 -0.53
CA LEU A 7 -1.32 -21.65 0.31
C LEU A 7 -0.07 -21.06 -0.37
N VAL A 8 0.12 -21.32 -1.67
CA VAL A 8 1.23 -20.74 -2.45
C VAL A 8 1.17 -19.23 -2.44
N LEU A 9 0.00 -18.64 -2.71
CA LEU A 9 -0.19 -17.20 -2.69
C LEU A 9 0.07 -16.57 -1.32
N ALA A 10 -0.41 -17.24 -0.25
CA ALA A 10 -0.16 -16.78 1.12
C ALA A 10 1.34 -16.85 1.46
N GLN A 11 2.04 -17.91 1.07
CA GLN A 11 3.47 -18.05 1.28
C GLN A 11 4.27 -16.98 0.50
N GLN A 12 3.93 -16.75 -0.77
CA GLN A 12 4.54 -15.68 -1.57
C GLN A 12 4.34 -14.31 -0.93
N LEU A 13 3.15 -14.04 -0.42
CA LEU A 13 2.88 -12.80 0.31
C LEU A 13 3.77 -12.68 1.55
N LEU A 14 3.85 -13.72 2.39
CA LEU A 14 4.66 -13.69 3.61
C LEU A 14 6.16 -13.57 3.30
N MET A 15 6.64 -14.15 2.21
CA MET A 15 8.01 -13.96 1.71
C MET A 15 8.24 -12.52 1.25
N SER A 16 7.30 -11.93 0.50
CA SER A 16 7.40 -10.54 0.05
C SER A 16 7.39 -9.51 1.20
N LEU A 17 6.79 -9.89 2.33
CA LEU A 17 6.81 -9.10 3.56
C LEU A 17 8.03 -9.40 4.46
N ASN A 18 8.98 -10.24 4.00
CA ASN A 18 10.11 -10.71 4.78
C ASN A 18 9.71 -11.43 6.08
N ALA A 19 8.50 -12.00 6.11
CA ALA A 19 7.98 -12.76 7.25
C ALA A 19 8.42 -14.23 7.23
N LEU A 20 8.72 -14.76 6.04
CA LEU A 20 9.24 -16.11 5.81
C LEU A 20 10.49 -16.07 4.94
N THR A 21 11.46 -16.92 5.24
CA THR A 21 12.57 -17.23 4.33
C THR A 21 12.22 -18.47 3.51
N PRO A 22 12.57 -18.51 2.20
CA PRO A 22 12.41 -19.73 1.41
C PRO A 22 13.31 -20.85 1.94
N ASP A 23 12.82 -22.08 1.99
CA ASP A 23 13.67 -23.24 2.17
C ASP A 23 14.45 -23.56 0.89
N HIS A 24 15.64 -24.14 1.03
CA HIS A 24 16.50 -24.54 -0.08
C HIS A 24 15.88 -25.65 -0.96
N ASP A 25 14.90 -26.38 -0.47
CA ASP A 25 14.17 -27.41 -1.22
C ASP A 25 12.97 -26.80 -1.95
N ALA A 26 13.15 -26.53 -3.25
CA ALA A 26 12.19 -25.85 -4.12
C ALA A 26 10.82 -26.56 -4.30
N HIS A 27 10.58 -27.70 -3.66
CA HIS A 27 9.35 -28.50 -3.80
C HIS A 27 8.47 -28.55 -2.54
N ALA A 28 8.89 -27.99 -1.42
CA ALA A 28 8.11 -27.96 -0.19
C ALA A 28 7.42 -26.60 -0.01
N LEU A 29 6.13 -26.62 0.32
CA LEU A 29 5.41 -25.49 0.90
C LEU A 29 5.94 -25.27 2.33
N SER A 30 7.25 -25.03 2.44
CA SER A 30 7.98 -24.88 3.69
C SER A 30 8.80 -23.59 3.63
N GLY A 31 8.91 -22.94 4.75
CA GLY A 31 9.69 -21.75 4.95
C GLY A 31 9.85 -21.53 6.44
N SER A 32 10.98 -20.98 6.83
CA SER A 32 11.23 -20.65 8.23
C SER A 32 10.73 -19.24 8.55
N ILE A 33 10.06 -19.09 9.70
CA ILE A 33 9.61 -17.78 10.16
C ILE A 33 10.81 -16.92 10.53
N THR A 34 10.83 -15.67 10.06
CA THR A 34 11.87 -14.69 10.39
C THR A 34 11.59 -14.02 11.75
N ALA A 35 12.56 -13.29 12.29
CA ALA A 35 12.33 -12.44 13.46
C ALA A 35 11.23 -11.39 13.18
N GLU A 36 11.18 -10.85 11.97
CA GLU A 36 10.14 -9.92 11.54
C GLU A 36 8.79 -10.61 11.43
N GLY A 37 8.74 -11.82 10.84
CA GLY A 37 7.54 -12.64 10.78
C GLY A 37 6.97 -12.97 12.15
N SER A 38 7.83 -13.22 13.13
CA SER A 38 7.41 -13.43 14.53
C SER A 38 6.79 -12.18 15.15
N ARG A 39 7.28 -10.99 14.81
CA ARG A 39 6.66 -9.72 15.25
C ARG A 39 5.32 -9.48 14.55
N ILE A 40 5.24 -9.73 13.25
CA ILE A 40 3.99 -9.65 12.46
C ILE A 40 2.91 -10.55 13.08
N ALA A 41 3.24 -11.79 13.43
CA ALA A 41 2.31 -12.77 13.99
C ALA A 41 1.75 -12.39 15.38
N GLN A 42 2.35 -11.42 16.08
CA GLN A 42 1.87 -10.93 17.38
C GLN A 42 0.69 -9.97 17.26
N LEU A 43 0.46 -9.39 16.09
CA LEU A 43 -0.65 -8.46 15.87
C LEU A 43 -1.86 -9.18 15.26
N PRO A 44 -3.07 -8.99 15.82
CA PRO A 44 -4.28 -9.67 15.37
C PRO A 44 -4.89 -8.99 14.14
N CYS A 45 -4.09 -8.77 13.10
CA CYS A 45 -4.50 -8.11 11.86
C CYS A 45 -3.88 -8.78 10.63
N HIS A 46 -4.27 -8.32 9.45
CA HIS A 46 -3.69 -8.81 8.21
C HIS A 46 -2.16 -8.57 8.19
N PRO A 47 -1.32 -9.55 7.74
CA PRO A 47 0.14 -9.43 7.78
C PRO A 47 0.71 -8.14 7.15
N ARG A 48 0.09 -7.59 6.11
CA ARG A 48 0.48 -6.32 5.48
C ARG A 48 0.31 -5.14 6.43
N ILE A 49 -0.81 -5.12 7.16
CA ILE A 49 -1.11 -4.08 8.16
C ILE A 49 -0.14 -4.21 9.33
N ALA A 50 0.09 -5.43 9.80
CA ALA A 50 1.09 -5.68 10.84
C ALA A 50 2.49 -5.22 10.40
N LYS A 51 2.89 -5.50 9.15
CA LYS A 51 4.16 -5.04 8.57
C LYS A 51 4.28 -3.52 8.62
N MET A 52 3.26 -2.78 8.18
CA MET A 52 3.21 -1.31 8.26
C MET A 52 3.45 -0.81 9.69
N ILE A 53 2.70 -1.35 10.66
CA ILE A 53 2.80 -0.93 12.06
C ILE A 53 4.18 -1.19 12.65
N ILE A 54 4.77 -2.37 12.42
CA ILE A 54 6.07 -2.74 13.01
C ILE A 54 7.27 -2.13 12.31
N SER A 55 7.10 -1.64 11.07
CA SER A 55 8.16 -1.01 10.27
C SER A 55 8.18 0.51 10.42
N SER A 56 7.27 1.08 11.20
CA SER A 56 7.26 2.52 11.49
C SER A 56 8.46 2.92 12.36
N ASP A 57 9.15 4.00 11.99
CA ASP A 57 10.46 4.37 12.52
C ASP A 57 10.40 5.12 13.87
N SER A 58 9.24 5.64 14.24
CA SER A 58 9.04 6.41 15.48
C SER A 58 7.75 6.04 16.18
N PRO A 59 7.61 6.33 17.50
CA PRO A 59 6.34 6.15 18.20
C PRO A 59 5.18 6.96 17.62
N SER A 60 5.44 8.15 17.05
CA SER A 60 4.45 8.98 16.37
C SER A 60 3.99 8.33 15.07
N SER A 61 4.93 7.91 14.23
CA SER A 61 4.66 7.17 13.00
C SER A 61 3.91 5.87 13.29
N GLN A 62 4.28 5.16 14.36
CA GLN A 62 3.61 3.93 14.77
C GLN A 62 2.17 4.18 15.25
N ALA A 63 1.91 5.30 15.95
CA ALA A 63 0.58 5.71 16.35
C ALA A 63 -0.28 6.06 15.11
N LEU A 64 0.30 6.75 14.12
CA LEU A 64 -0.34 7.04 12.84
C LEU A 64 -0.66 5.75 12.07
N ALA A 65 0.29 4.79 12.02
CA ALA A 65 0.07 3.48 11.42
C ALA A 65 -1.08 2.70 12.07
N CYS A 66 -1.27 2.81 13.39
CA CYS A 66 -2.42 2.22 14.08
C CYS A 66 -3.75 2.86 13.65
N ASP A 67 -3.76 4.17 13.40
CA ASP A 67 -4.93 4.88 12.91
C ASP A 67 -5.28 4.47 11.49
N ILE A 68 -4.29 4.37 10.60
CA ILE A 68 -4.43 3.86 9.23
C ILE A 68 -4.94 2.41 9.25
N ALA A 69 -4.35 1.56 10.09
CA ALA A 69 -4.75 0.17 10.24
C ALA A 69 -6.25 0.03 10.58
N ALA A 70 -6.71 0.80 11.56
CA ALA A 70 -8.10 0.78 11.98
C ALA A 70 -9.08 1.26 10.89
N LEU A 71 -8.68 2.24 10.08
CA LEU A 71 -9.46 2.70 8.92
C LEU A 71 -9.52 1.64 7.81
N LEU A 72 -8.45 0.86 7.62
CA LEU A 72 -8.40 -0.18 6.59
C LEU A 72 -9.15 -1.46 6.96
N GLU A 73 -9.39 -1.71 8.25
CA GLU A 73 -10.10 -2.89 8.73
C GLU A 73 -11.62 -2.70 8.81
N GLU A 74 -12.08 -1.47 8.85
CA GLU A 74 -13.50 -1.15 8.92
C GLU A 74 -14.01 -0.60 7.57
N LYS A 75 -15.32 -0.67 7.39
CA LYS A 75 -15.95 -0.02 6.22
C LYS A 75 -15.79 1.50 6.34
N ASP A 76 -15.32 2.14 5.26
CA ASP A 76 -15.16 3.58 5.18
C ASP A 76 -16.43 4.33 5.63
N PRO A 77 -16.35 5.17 6.67
CA PRO A 77 -17.50 5.94 7.16
C PRO A 77 -18.00 7.00 6.20
N MET A 78 -17.13 7.50 5.29
CA MET A 78 -17.48 8.54 4.32
C MET A 78 -18.23 8.00 3.10
N GLY A 79 -18.00 6.73 2.72
CA GLY A 79 -18.64 6.12 1.55
C GLY A 79 -17.75 6.09 0.31
N GLU A 80 -18.25 5.43 -0.74
CA GLU A 80 -17.48 5.07 -1.94
C GLU A 80 -17.37 6.18 -3.00
N ASN A 81 -18.15 7.26 -2.87
CA ASN A 81 -18.22 8.36 -3.84
C ASN A 81 -17.58 9.65 -3.32
N GLU A 82 -16.95 9.59 -2.15
CA GLU A 82 -16.21 10.70 -1.58
C GLU A 82 -14.75 10.68 -2.10
N ASP A 83 -14.06 11.80 -1.88
CA ASP A 83 -12.65 11.95 -2.19
C ASP A 83 -11.81 10.78 -1.65
N SER A 84 -10.84 10.30 -2.41
CA SER A 84 -10.01 9.14 -2.04
C SER A 84 -8.89 9.46 -1.03
N ASP A 85 -8.80 10.67 -0.54
CA ASP A 85 -7.77 11.12 0.41
C ASP A 85 -7.87 10.41 1.77
N MET A 86 -6.84 9.62 2.10
CA MET A 86 -6.69 8.97 3.41
C MET A 86 -6.42 9.99 4.52
N THR A 87 -5.73 11.09 4.23
CA THR A 87 -5.38 12.14 5.20
C THR A 87 -6.62 12.84 5.72
N LEU A 88 -7.62 13.02 4.86
CA LEU A 88 -8.93 13.54 5.25
C LEU A 88 -9.61 12.61 6.26
N ARG A 89 -9.62 11.29 6.01
CA ARG A 89 -10.20 10.30 6.95
C ARG A 89 -9.49 10.29 8.29
N LEU A 90 -8.17 10.37 8.29
CA LEU A 90 -7.37 10.46 9.53
C LEU A 90 -7.69 11.73 10.32
N SER A 91 -7.83 12.85 9.66
CA SER A 91 -8.22 14.13 10.29
C SER A 91 -9.60 14.05 10.92
N LEU A 92 -10.56 13.43 10.23
CA LEU A 92 -11.90 13.18 10.76
C LEU A 92 -11.87 12.18 11.92
N LEU A 93 -11.08 11.11 11.86
CA LEU A 93 -10.91 10.16 12.96
C LEU A 93 -10.37 10.85 14.22
N ARG A 94 -9.32 11.67 14.09
CA ARG A 94 -8.75 12.44 15.20
C ARG A 94 -9.75 13.42 15.78
N SER A 95 -10.53 14.10 14.96
CA SER A 95 -11.63 14.96 15.39
C SER A 95 -12.74 14.18 16.09
N ALA A 96 -13.02 12.96 15.66
CA ALA A 96 -14.06 12.10 16.24
C ALA A 96 -13.69 11.57 17.63
N ARG A 97 -12.41 11.42 17.96
CA ARG A 97 -11.93 11.02 19.31
C ARG A 97 -12.41 11.96 20.40
N CYS A 98 -12.58 13.24 20.07
CA CYS A 98 -13.04 14.27 21.00
C CYS A 98 -14.56 14.36 21.11
N LYS A 99 -15.32 13.65 20.28
CA LYS A 99 -16.80 13.75 20.22
C LYS A 99 -17.43 12.40 20.58
N LYS A 100 -18.52 12.44 21.33
CA LYS A 100 -19.32 11.24 21.64
C LYS A 100 -20.39 11.03 20.56
N ASN A 101 -20.78 9.76 20.31
CA ASN A 101 -21.88 9.35 19.44
C ASN A 101 -21.68 9.53 17.93
N LEU A 102 -20.48 9.25 17.43
CA LEU A 102 -20.17 9.28 15.98
C LEU A 102 -20.16 7.88 15.32
N GLY A 103 -20.93 6.92 15.85
CA GLY A 103 -21.17 5.61 15.22
C GLY A 103 -19.88 4.87 14.81
N ARG A 104 -19.64 4.73 13.49
CA ARG A 104 -18.49 3.99 12.95
C ARG A 104 -17.14 4.61 13.32
N TRP A 105 -17.03 5.93 13.40
CA TRP A 105 -15.79 6.61 13.81
C TRP A 105 -15.34 6.21 15.22
N ASN A 106 -16.29 6.04 16.15
CA ASN A 106 -15.94 5.58 17.49
C ASN A 106 -15.40 4.15 17.49
N ARG A 107 -15.94 3.27 16.64
CA ARG A 107 -15.44 1.91 16.50
C ARG A 107 -14.02 1.88 15.94
N ILE A 108 -13.76 2.65 14.89
CA ILE A 108 -12.42 2.80 14.30
C ILE A 108 -11.44 3.35 15.35
N ALA A 109 -11.84 4.37 16.11
CA ALA A 109 -11.01 4.92 17.18
C ALA A 109 -10.70 3.89 18.28
N GLN A 110 -11.65 3.00 18.62
CA GLN A 110 -11.42 1.90 19.56
C GLN A 110 -10.41 0.89 19.02
N ILE A 111 -10.53 0.46 17.77
CA ILE A 111 -9.57 -0.46 17.12
C ILE A 111 -8.17 0.14 17.14
N ALA A 112 -8.02 1.40 16.73
CA ALA A 112 -6.75 2.10 16.77
C ALA A 112 -6.17 2.17 18.21
N GLN A 113 -7.02 2.39 19.20
CA GLN A 113 -6.62 2.39 20.62
C GLN A 113 -6.15 0.99 21.08
N GLU A 114 -6.80 -0.08 20.63
CA GLU A 114 -6.38 -1.45 20.96
C GLU A 114 -5.00 -1.76 20.41
N TYR A 115 -4.71 -1.41 19.16
CA TYR A 115 -3.36 -1.54 18.59
C TYR A 115 -2.32 -0.77 19.39
N ARG A 116 -2.61 0.50 19.72
CA ARG A 116 -1.69 1.31 20.51
C ARG A 116 -1.44 0.72 21.92
N LYS A 117 -2.47 0.15 22.55
CA LYS A 117 -2.32 -0.54 23.85
C LYS A 117 -1.42 -1.77 23.76
N MET A 118 -1.58 -2.61 22.71
CA MET A 118 -0.73 -3.78 22.48
C MET A 118 0.75 -3.40 22.31
N LEU A 119 0.99 -2.28 21.64
CA LEU A 119 2.32 -1.76 21.37
C LEU A 119 2.88 -0.88 22.50
N ARG A 120 2.06 -0.56 23.52
CA ARG A 120 2.40 0.32 24.63
C ARG A 120 2.81 1.73 24.20
N ILE A 121 2.20 2.23 23.13
CA ILE A 121 2.40 3.58 22.62
C ILE A 121 1.22 4.49 22.94
N ARG A 122 1.49 5.78 22.99
CA ARG A 122 0.47 6.81 23.24
C ARG A 122 -0.22 7.21 21.95
N GLU A 123 -1.38 7.81 22.10
CA GLU A 123 -2.07 8.51 21.02
C GLU A 123 -1.25 9.73 20.59
N ASP A 124 -1.19 9.96 19.30
CA ASP A 124 -0.59 11.14 18.70
C ASP A 124 -1.67 11.97 18.01
N ASN A 125 -1.65 13.29 18.24
CA ASN A 125 -2.56 14.26 17.66
C ASN A 125 -1.80 15.41 16.95
N GLU A 126 -0.51 15.22 16.69
CA GLU A 126 0.28 16.15 15.88
C GLU A 126 -0.30 16.29 14.46
N PRO A 127 -0.02 17.38 13.75
CA PRO A 127 -0.44 17.53 12.37
C PRO A 127 -0.06 16.32 11.52
N ILE A 128 -0.99 15.89 10.66
CA ILE A 128 -0.78 14.72 9.81
C ILE A 128 0.04 15.16 8.60
N ASP A 129 1.18 14.52 8.39
CA ASP A 129 1.95 14.61 7.16
C ASP A 129 1.39 13.63 6.13
N ALA A 130 0.93 14.15 5.01
CA ALA A 130 0.31 13.35 3.95
C ALA A 130 1.32 12.41 3.27
N GLU A 131 2.58 12.81 3.12
CA GLU A 131 3.62 11.95 2.53
C GLU A 131 4.01 10.82 3.49
N GLU A 132 4.00 11.05 4.80
CA GLU A 132 4.19 10.00 5.80
C GLU A 132 3.04 8.97 5.76
N VAL A 133 1.79 9.42 5.60
CA VAL A 133 0.65 8.52 5.37
C VAL A 133 0.88 7.65 4.14
N GLY A 134 1.32 8.24 3.03
CA GLY A 134 1.64 7.53 1.80
C GLY A 134 2.79 6.54 1.99
N HIS A 135 3.85 6.92 2.70
CA HIS A 135 4.97 6.04 3.02
C HIS A 135 4.51 4.81 3.82
N LEU A 136 3.72 5.02 4.86
CA LEU A 136 3.16 3.93 5.67
C LEU A 136 2.28 2.97 4.83
N ILE A 137 1.43 3.51 3.95
CA ILE A 137 0.64 2.69 3.02
C ILE A 137 1.54 1.90 2.08
N ALA A 138 2.63 2.50 1.57
CA ALA A 138 3.59 1.82 0.69
C ALA A 138 4.31 0.66 1.39
N LEU A 139 4.56 0.74 2.71
CA LEU A 139 5.08 -0.38 3.50
C LEU A 139 4.12 -1.58 3.54
N ALA A 140 2.80 -1.34 3.57
CA ALA A 140 1.79 -2.39 3.53
C ALA A 140 1.56 -2.94 2.11
N TYR A 141 1.60 -2.07 1.11
CA TYR A 141 1.21 -2.36 -0.27
C TYR A 141 2.24 -1.86 -1.29
N PRO A 142 3.50 -2.35 -1.25
CA PRO A 142 4.55 -1.86 -2.16
C PRO A 142 4.23 -2.09 -3.64
N GLU A 143 3.40 -3.10 -3.96
CA GLU A 143 2.93 -3.37 -5.31
C GLU A 143 1.83 -2.41 -5.81
N ARG A 144 1.37 -1.49 -4.94
CA ARG A 144 0.32 -0.51 -5.24
C ARG A 144 0.82 0.94 -5.20
N ILE A 145 2.12 1.14 -5.23
CA ILE A 145 2.70 2.46 -5.50
C ILE A 145 2.36 2.81 -6.94
N ALA A 146 1.85 4.02 -7.17
CA ALA A 146 1.33 4.44 -8.45
C ALA A 146 1.97 5.77 -8.90
N HIS A 147 2.30 5.86 -10.18
CA HIS A 147 2.85 7.05 -10.83
C HIS A 147 1.89 7.54 -11.90
N ALA A 148 1.64 8.84 -11.94
CA ALA A 148 0.79 9.47 -12.93
C ALA A 148 1.37 9.27 -14.34
N THR A 149 0.52 8.85 -15.27
CA THR A 149 0.91 8.69 -16.69
C THR A 149 0.53 9.91 -17.52
N ASP A 150 -0.45 10.67 -17.05
CA ASP A 150 -0.93 11.92 -17.62
C ASP A 150 -1.64 12.76 -16.55
N HIS A 151 -2.11 13.95 -16.93
CA HIS A 151 -2.84 14.85 -16.02
C HIS A 151 -4.35 14.54 -15.90
N ALA A 152 -4.81 13.44 -16.47
CA ALA A 152 -6.23 13.07 -16.52
C ALA A 152 -6.64 12.05 -15.46
N GLY A 153 -5.87 11.89 -14.39
CA GLY A 153 -6.15 10.93 -13.31
C GLY A 153 -5.81 9.47 -13.66
N ASN A 154 -5.01 9.22 -14.70
CA ASN A 154 -4.53 7.90 -15.03
C ASN A 154 -3.17 7.63 -14.36
N PHE A 155 -3.07 6.48 -13.71
CA PHE A 155 -1.86 6.07 -13.01
C PHE A 155 -1.46 4.65 -13.42
N LYS A 156 -0.15 4.40 -13.43
CA LYS A 156 0.42 3.04 -13.54
C LYS A 156 0.96 2.63 -12.18
N MET A 157 0.60 1.45 -11.72
CA MET A 157 1.10 0.89 -10.45
C MET A 157 2.41 0.12 -10.63
N SER A 158 3.16 -0.04 -9.54
CA SER A 158 4.40 -0.80 -9.48
C SER A 158 4.25 -2.29 -9.86
N ASN A 159 3.03 -2.84 -9.79
CA ASN A 159 2.72 -4.18 -10.30
C ASN A 159 2.38 -4.21 -11.81
N GLY A 160 2.47 -3.07 -12.51
CA GLY A 160 2.18 -2.94 -13.94
C GLY A 160 0.71 -2.68 -14.31
N ASN A 161 -0.23 -2.80 -13.37
CA ASN A 161 -1.64 -2.50 -13.64
C ASN A 161 -1.87 -0.98 -13.73
N THR A 162 -2.92 -0.59 -14.46
CA THR A 162 -3.37 0.80 -14.54
C THR A 162 -4.60 1.03 -13.67
N ILE A 163 -4.68 2.20 -13.06
CA ILE A 163 -5.82 2.64 -12.25
C ILE A 163 -6.26 4.02 -12.70
N PHE A 164 -7.48 4.37 -12.31
CA PHE A 164 -8.07 5.66 -12.61
C PHE A 164 -8.64 6.29 -11.33
N ILE A 165 -8.38 7.58 -11.17
CA ILE A 165 -8.95 8.45 -10.15
C ILE A 165 -9.71 9.54 -10.89
N ASP A 166 -10.92 9.86 -10.44
CA ASP A 166 -11.72 10.93 -11.06
C ASP A 166 -10.94 12.25 -11.01
N PRO A 167 -10.87 13.02 -12.11
CA PRO A 167 -10.15 14.30 -12.11
C PRO A 167 -10.66 15.32 -11.09
N SER A 168 -11.88 15.17 -10.57
CA SER A 168 -12.41 16.02 -9.49
C SER A 168 -11.93 15.62 -8.10
N ASP A 169 -11.33 14.44 -7.94
CA ASP A 169 -10.74 13.94 -6.69
C ASP A 169 -9.42 14.67 -6.42
N SER A 170 -9.18 15.08 -5.18
CA SER A 170 -7.98 15.81 -4.78
C SER A 170 -6.69 15.03 -5.05
N MET A 171 -6.76 13.69 -5.02
CA MET A 171 -5.61 12.83 -5.27
C MET A 171 -5.20 12.74 -6.74
N ALA A 172 -6.09 13.09 -7.68
CA ALA A 172 -5.82 13.01 -9.13
C ALA A 172 -4.68 13.92 -9.59
N ALA A 173 -4.39 15.01 -8.86
CA ALA A 173 -3.34 15.98 -9.19
C ALA A 173 -1.93 15.56 -8.71
N ASN A 174 -1.81 14.51 -7.90
CA ASN A 174 -0.52 14.08 -7.38
C ASN A 174 0.26 13.28 -8.41
N GLU A 175 1.57 13.42 -8.44
CA GLU A 175 2.46 12.68 -9.32
C GLU A 175 2.63 11.23 -8.84
N TRP A 176 2.78 11.03 -7.53
CA TRP A 176 2.99 9.72 -6.90
C TRP A 176 1.97 9.49 -5.81
N LEU A 177 1.39 8.29 -5.81
CA LEU A 177 0.40 7.85 -4.83
C LEU A 177 0.73 6.46 -4.28
N ALA A 178 0.44 6.25 -3.01
CA ALA A 178 0.31 4.93 -2.40
C ALA A 178 -1.18 4.58 -2.27
N ILE A 179 -1.59 3.45 -2.86
CA ILE A 179 -3.00 3.04 -2.94
C ILE A 179 -3.32 2.04 -1.84
N ALA A 180 -4.16 2.47 -0.90
CA ALA A 180 -4.59 1.63 0.22
C ALA A 180 -5.76 0.72 -0.15
N SER A 181 -6.77 1.25 -0.88
CA SER A 181 -7.96 0.51 -1.29
C SER A 181 -8.31 0.77 -2.74
N LEU A 182 -8.53 -0.31 -3.49
CA LEU A 182 -8.94 -0.25 -4.89
C LEU A 182 -9.80 -1.47 -5.25
N ASN A 183 -10.61 -1.33 -6.29
CA ASN A 183 -11.29 -2.44 -6.94
C ASN A 183 -10.75 -2.60 -8.37
N LEU A 184 -10.13 -3.74 -8.63
CA LEU A 184 -9.75 -4.11 -10.00
C LEU A 184 -10.95 -4.79 -10.63
N SER A 185 -11.72 -4.09 -11.47
CA SER A 185 -12.77 -4.72 -12.25
C SER A 185 -12.16 -5.83 -13.10
N SER A 186 -12.72 -7.04 -13.01
CA SER A 186 -12.46 -8.11 -13.98
C SER A 186 -12.93 -7.58 -15.34
N ALA A 187 -11.95 -7.29 -16.23
CA ALA A 187 -12.28 -6.69 -17.52
C ALA A 187 -13.27 -7.54 -18.30
N SER A 188 -14.48 -7.03 -18.42
CA SER A 188 -15.42 -7.40 -19.50
C SER A 188 -15.18 -6.55 -20.76
N SER A 189 -14.01 -5.95 -20.93
CA SER A 189 -13.68 -5.24 -22.15
C SER A 189 -13.10 -6.22 -23.18
N SER A 190 -13.76 -6.29 -24.32
CA SER A 190 -13.39 -7.05 -25.52
C SER A 190 -12.04 -6.65 -26.14
N ASN A 191 -11.24 -5.82 -25.46
CA ASN A 191 -9.95 -5.34 -25.96
C ASN A 191 -8.85 -5.59 -24.93
N PRO A 192 -8.03 -6.66 -25.08
CA PRO A 192 -6.94 -7.00 -24.15
C PRO A 192 -5.80 -5.96 -24.11
N ALA A 193 -5.77 -5.01 -25.05
CA ALA A 193 -4.79 -3.93 -25.07
C ALA A 193 -5.12 -2.76 -24.10
N GLN A 194 -6.35 -2.67 -23.61
CA GLN A 194 -6.74 -1.74 -22.55
C GLN A 194 -6.64 -2.47 -21.21
N GLY A 195 -5.53 -2.39 -20.52
CA GLY A 195 -5.29 -3.00 -19.22
C GLY A 195 -6.46 -2.80 -18.24
N ARG A 196 -6.55 -3.65 -17.22
CA ARG A 196 -7.57 -3.58 -16.17
C ARG A 196 -7.51 -2.21 -15.50
N LYS A 197 -8.54 -1.37 -15.74
CA LYS A 197 -8.68 -0.10 -15.04
C LYS A 197 -9.31 -0.35 -13.67
N GLY A 198 -8.54 -0.15 -12.61
CA GLY A 198 -9.06 -0.20 -11.24
C GLY A 198 -9.63 1.14 -10.81
N LYS A 199 -10.74 1.14 -10.03
CA LYS A 199 -11.21 2.32 -9.32
C LYS A 199 -10.52 2.39 -7.95
N VAL A 200 -9.96 3.55 -7.61
CA VAL A 200 -9.35 3.83 -6.31
C VAL A 200 -10.42 4.32 -5.34
N PHE A 201 -10.34 3.88 -4.09
CA PHE A 201 -11.20 4.34 -3.00
C PHE A 201 -10.43 5.04 -1.89
N LEU A 202 -9.17 4.63 -1.63
CA LEU A 202 -8.32 5.24 -0.62
C LEU A 202 -6.89 5.29 -1.12
N SER A 203 -6.27 6.46 -1.02
CA SER A 203 -4.89 6.71 -1.40
C SER A 203 -4.29 7.85 -0.59
N ALA A 204 -2.98 8.01 -0.65
CA ALA A 204 -2.27 9.17 -0.12
C ALA A 204 -1.09 9.50 -1.02
N PRO A 205 -0.65 10.78 -1.08
CA PRO A 205 0.56 11.16 -1.79
C PRO A 205 1.78 10.50 -1.14
N VAL A 206 2.78 10.16 -1.94
CA VAL A 206 4.02 9.57 -1.44
C VAL A 206 5.22 10.16 -2.17
N ASN A 207 6.29 10.41 -1.42
CA ASN A 207 7.55 10.81 -2.00
C ASN A 207 8.32 9.55 -2.45
N TRP A 208 8.50 9.38 -3.75
CA TRP A 208 9.19 8.21 -4.30
C TRP A 208 10.65 8.07 -3.83
N LYS A 209 11.30 9.18 -3.41
CA LYS A 209 12.69 9.18 -2.91
C LYS A 209 12.85 8.44 -1.58
N ASP A 210 11.75 8.33 -0.82
CA ASP A 210 11.71 7.61 0.46
C ASP A 210 11.34 6.13 0.29
N LEU A 211 11.13 5.70 -0.96
CA LEU A 211 10.77 4.32 -1.29
C LEU A 211 11.98 3.50 -1.72
N PRO A 212 11.97 2.18 -1.48
CA PRO A 212 13.04 1.31 -1.96
C PRO A 212 13.04 1.24 -3.48
N VAL A 213 14.10 1.73 -4.10
CA VAL A 213 14.33 1.66 -5.53
C VAL A 213 15.28 0.51 -5.88
N GLN A 214 15.10 -0.04 -7.07
CA GLN A 214 15.98 -1.06 -7.65
C GLN A 214 16.69 -0.49 -8.86
N THR A 215 18.00 -0.66 -8.93
CA THR A 215 18.77 -0.34 -10.11
C THR A 215 18.93 -1.61 -10.94
N CYS A 216 18.47 -1.57 -12.20
CA CYS A 216 18.51 -2.68 -13.12
C CYS A 216 19.29 -2.28 -14.39
N GLU A 217 20.11 -3.17 -14.88
CA GLU A 217 20.71 -3.02 -16.22
C GLU A 217 19.74 -3.54 -17.26
N ASN A 218 19.33 -2.67 -18.19
CA ASN A 218 18.49 -3.03 -19.32
C ASN A 218 19.34 -3.08 -20.58
N ILE A 219 19.45 -4.28 -21.17
CA ILE A 219 20.17 -4.50 -22.41
C ILE A 219 19.14 -4.66 -23.53
N SER A 220 19.13 -3.74 -24.48
CA SER A 220 18.18 -3.74 -25.59
C SER A 220 18.91 -3.55 -26.94
N TRP A 221 18.32 -4.10 -28.01
CA TRP A 221 18.79 -3.87 -29.34
C TRP A 221 18.17 -2.58 -29.92
N ASP A 222 19.00 -1.60 -30.23
CA ASP A 222 18.57 -0.40 -30.95
C ASP A 222 18.64 -0.65 -32.47
N SER A 223 17.47 -0.83 -33.09
CA SER A 223 17.34 -1.11 -34.52
C SER A 223 17.73 0.07 -35.41
N LYS A 224 17.72 1.31 -34.88
CA LYS A 224 18.13 2.50 -35.62
C LYS A 224 19.65 2.67 -35.61
N ALA A 225 20.27 2.43 -34.47
CA ALA A 225 21.71 2.50 -34.30
C ALA A 225 22.43 1.21 -34.72
N LEU A 226 21.69 0.10 -34.99
CA LEU A 226 22.20 -1.25 -35.26
C LEU A 226 23.22 -1.69 -34.19
N ALA A 227 22.94 -1.38 -32.93
CA ALA A 227 23.84 -1.61 -31.79
C ALA A 227 23.09 -2.12 -30.57
N VAL A 228 23.79 -2.84 -29.70
CA VAL A 228 23.32 -3.18 -28.38
C VAL A 228 23.44 -1.95 -27.50
N LYS A 229 22.32 -1.51 -26.92
CA LYS A 229 22.27 -0.42 -25.97
C LYS A 229 22.14 -0.99 -24.56
N MET A 230 23.05 -0.62 -23.67
CA MET A 230 22.98 -0.91 -22.26
C MET A 230 22.60 0.38 -21.52
N GLN A 231 21.52 0.32 -20.75
CA GLN A 231 21.04 1.44 -19.96
C GLN A 231 20.85 0.96 -18.52
N GLN A 232 21.25 1.80 -17.59
CA GLN A 232 20.94 1.61 -16.18
C GLN A 232 19.61 2.32 -15.91
N GLU A 233 18.65 1.60 -15.39
CA GLU A 233 17.32 2.12 -15.05
C GLU A 233 17.07 2.02 -13.57
N THR A 234 16.55 3.09 -12.98
CA THR A 234 16.06 3.09 -11.61
C THR A 234 14.56 2.80 -11.62
N ARG A 235 14.13 1.79 -10.87
CA ARG A 235 12.76 1.29 -10.91
C ARG A 235 12.15 1.11 -9.52
N ILE A 236 10.81 1.28 -9.46
CA ILE A 236 9.96 0.77 -8.38
C ILE A 236 9.03 -0.27 -9.02
N GLY A 237 9.38 -1.55 -8.91
CA GLY A 237 8.66 -2.61 -9.61
C GLY A 237 8.63 -2.40 -11.13
N ALA A 238 7.45 -2.26 -11.73
CA ALA A 238 7.24 -2.01 -13.15
C ALA A 238 7.32 -0.51 -13.55
N LEU A 239 7.56 0.39 -12.60
CA LEU A 239 7.71 1.82 -12.83
C LEU A 239 9.18 2.15 -13.07
N VAL A 240 9.49 2.78 -14.20
CA VAL A 240 10.80 3.34 -14.51
C VAL A 240 10.80 4.78 -14.05
N ILE A 241 11.79 5.17 -13.25
CA ILE A 241 11.91 6.52 -12.69
C ILE A 241 12.91 7.32 -13.53
N ASP A 242 14.06 6.68 -13.85
CA ASP A 242 15.16 7.25 -14.64
C ASP A 242 15.96 6.12 -15.31
#